data_708f80ba35d2f7b5ac590e13ac21c4b1
#
_entry.id   708f80ba35d2f7b5ac590e13ac21c4b1
#
_cell.length_a   1.000
_cell.length_b   1.000
_cell.length_c   1.000
_cell.angle_alpha   90.00
_cell.angle_beta   90.00
_cell.angle_gamma   90.00
#
_symmetry.space_group_name_H-M   'P 1'
#
loop_
_entity.id
_entity.type
_entity.pdbx_description
1 polymer ?
#
loop_
_entity_poly.entity_id
_entity_poly.type
_entity_poly.pdbx_seq_one_letter_code
_entity_poly.pdbx_strand_id
1 'polypeptide(L)'
;AVVCIDGGDPLYMDHGFSGGIIPTMTRFRDEGFYAVARGSMPSFTCPNNMSIVTGTEPNQHGISGNFYLDRKTGEPVVMTEPGLLRSRSVMAEFSRHGAKVASVTAKDKLRKQLQKDMDLSNGSVSFSAQFADQCTVAENGIDNVLDYVGKPLPDMYSADLSLFVLDAGIRLLEERRPDILYLSLTDFIQHAHAPGAPEADDF
;
A
#
# COMPACT_ATOMS: atom_id res chain seq x y z
N ALA A 1 12.45 2.90 -0.83
CA ALA A 1 11.01 3.10 -0.60
C ALA A 1 10.23 2.72 -1.85
N VAL A 2 9.06 2.15 -1.66
CA VAL A 2 8.07 1.84 -2.71
C VAL A 2 6.80 2.60 -2.35
N VAL A 3 6.22 3.31 -3.30
CA VAL A 3 4.90 3.94 -3.17
C VAL A 3 3.98 3.34 -4.22
N CYS A 4 2.94 2.64 -3.78
CA CYS A 4 1.90 2.08 -4.64
C CYS A 4 0.69 3.02 -4.62
N ILE A 5 0.40 3.64 -5.76
CA ILE A 5 -0.75 4.52 -5.96
C ILE A 5 -1.87 3.70 -6.59
N ASP A 6 -2.89 3.34 -5.81
CA ASP A 6 -4.04 2.58 -6.30
C ASP A 6 -4.86 3.45 -7.27
N GLY A 7 -5.36 2.87 -8.36
CA GLY A 7 -6.09 3.61 -9.39
C GLY A 7 -5.25 4.56 -10.24
N GLY A 8 -3.92 4.54 -10.11
CA GLY A 8 -3.01 5.42 -10.83
C GLY A 8 -2.91 5.07 -12.32
N ASP A 9 -3.88 5.53 -13.12
CA ASP A 9 -3.84 5.41 -14.58
C ASP A 9 -2.73 6.31 -15.18
N PRO A 10 -2.01 5.88 -16.22
CA PRO A 10 -1.02 6.71 -16.92
C PRO A 10 -1.51 8.09 -17.34
N LEU A 11 -2.82 8.26 -17.60
CA LEU A 11 -3.40 9.56 -17.97
C LEU A 11 -3.23 10.63 -16.89
N TYR A 12 -3.20 10.26 -15.58
CA TYR A 12 -2.89 11.22 -14.51
C TYR A 12 -1.45 11.70 -14.59
N MET A 13 -0.53 10.77 -14.87
CA MET A 13 0.89 11.11 -15.03
C MET A 13 1.12 12.00 -16.28
N ASP A 14 0.50 11.66 -17.41
CA ASP A 14 0.61 12.43 -18.65
C ASP A 14 0.07 13.85 -18.47
N HIS A 15 -1.08 14.00 -17.79
CA HIS A 15 -1.64 15.30 -17.44
C HIS A 15 -0.70 16.08 -16.50
N GLY A 16 -0.26 15.45 -15.42
CA GLY A 16 0.63 16.06 -14.44
C GLY A 16 1.98 16.49 -15.02
N PHE A 17 2.57 15.67 -15.90
CA PHE A 17 3.82 16.02 -16.61
C PHE A 17 3.63 17.19 -17.56
N SER A 18 2.57 17.18 -18.36
CA SER A 18 2.30 18.27 -19.33
C SER A 18 1.88 19.58 -18.66
N GLY A 19 1.17 19.50 -17.52
CA GLY A 19 0.78 20.65 -16.71
C GLY A 19 1.88 21.21 -15.80
N GLY A 20 2.97 20.44 -15.58
CA GLY A 20 4.05 20.82 -14.67
C GLY A 20 3.66 20.79 -13.19
N ILE A 21 2.54 20.12 -12.84
CA ILE A 21 1.99 20.10 -11.48
C ILE A 21 2.63 19.01 -10.58
N ILE A 22 3.36 18.05 -11.16
CA ILE A 22 4.07 16.97 -10.43
C ILE A 22 5.60 17.04 -10.64
N PRO A 23 6.29 18.09 -10.15
CA PRO A 23 7.71 18.32 -10.47
C PRO A 23 8.63 17.22 -9.95
N THR A 24 8.34 16.62 -8.80
CA THR A 24 9.15 15.52 -8.26
C THR A 24 9.02 14.25 -9.11
N MET A 25 7.81 13.90 -9.55
CA MET A 25 7.60 12.75 -10.43
C MET A 25 8.22 12.99 -11.81
N THR A 26 8.17 14.24 -12.31
CA THR A 26 8.87 14.65 -13.55
C THR A 26 10.37 14.39 -13.42
N ARG A 27 10.98 14.80 -12.31
CA ARG A 27 12.40 14.52 -12.04
C ARG A 27 12.68 13.02 -11.96
N PHE A 28 11.83 12.22 -11.30
CA PHE A 28 11.99 10.76 -11.26
C PHE A 28 11.92 10.13 -12.65
N ARG A 29 11.05 10.63 -13.53
CA ARG A 29 10.98 10.19 -14.92
C ARG A 29 12.27 10.54 -15.69
N ASP A 30 12.75 11.78 -15.55
CA ASP A 30 13.85 12.31 -16.34
C ASP A 30 15.23 11.82 -15.88
N GLU A 31 15.42 11.61 -14.58
CA GLU A 31 16.69 11.14 -13.97
C GLU A 31 16.69 9.62 -13.73
N GLY A 32 15.55 8.96 -13.77
CA GLY A 32 15.37 7.54 -13.46
C GLY A 32 14.82 6.73 -14.62
N PHE A 33 13.79 5.94 -14.34
CA PHE A 33 13.13 5.08 -15.32
C PHE A 33 11.61 5.23 -15.22
N TYR A 34 10.94 5.41 -16.33
CA TYR A 34 9.49 5.44 -16.44
C TYR A 34 9.02 4.52 -17.57
N ALA A 35 8.05 3.65 -17.26
CA ALA A 35 7.42 2.78 -18.24
C ALA A 35 6.00 2.39 -17.81
N VAL A 36 5.13 2.17 -18.78
CA VAL A 36 3.82 1.59 -18.58
C VAL A 36 3.95 0.07 -18.55
N ALA A 37 3.46 -0.56 -17.49
CA ALA A 37 3.45 -2.00 -17.33
C ALA A 37 2.02 -2.54 -17.31
N ARG A 38 1.86 -3.84 -17.55
CA ARG A 38 0.57 -4.53 -17.40
C ARG A 38 0.40 -4.99 -15.96
N GLY A 39 -0.75 -4.67 -15.37
CA GLY A 39 -1.17 -5.26 -14.10
C GLY A 39 -1.56 -6.74 -14.24
N SER A 40 -1.68 -7.43 -13.11
CA SER A 40 -2.25 -8.77 -13.08
C SER A 40 -3.75 -8.72 -13.38
N MET A 41 -4.27 -9.78 -14.00
CA MET A 41 -5.68 -9.90 -14.31
C MET A 41 -6.39 -10.88 -13.36
N PRO A 42 -7.50 -10.48 -12.73
CA PRO A 42 -8.15 -9.17 -12.82
C PRO A 42 -7.36 -8.08 -12.08
N SER A 43 -7.46 -6.83 -12.61
CA SER A 43 -6.73 -5.68 -12.06
C SER A 43 -7.45 -5.11 -10.83
N PHE A 44 -7.27 -5.75 -9.67
CA PHE A 44 -7.77 -5.31 -8.38
C PHE A 44 -6.61 -5.04 -7.42
N THR A 45 -6.90 -4.26 -6.37
CA THR A 45 -5.92 -3.86 -5.34
C THR A 45 -5.13 -5.03 -4.78
N CYS A 46 -5.82 -6.06 -4.24
CA CYS A 46 -5.16 -7.17 -3.58
C CYS A 46 -4.32 -8.03 -4.54
N PRO A 47 -4.82 -8.51 -5.70
CA PRO A 47 -4.01 -9.28 -6.63
C PRO A 47 -2.75 -8.54 -7.11
N ASN A 48 -2.88 -7.24 -7.46
CA ASN A 48 -1.74 -6.49 -7.95
C ASN A 48 -0.69 -6.23 -6.87
N ASN A 49 -1.10 -5.80 -5.67
CA ASN A 49 -0.15 -5.63 -4.56
C ASN A 49 0.57 -6.94 -4.24
N MET A 50 -0.16 -8.07 -4.19
CA MET A 50 0.47 -9.37 -3.96
C MET A 50 1.41 -9.77 -5.07
N SER A 51 1.06 -9.51 -6.33
CA SER A 51 1.98 -9.77 -7.46
C SER A 51 3.26 -8.93 -7.38
N ILE A 52 3.14 -7.65 -6.97
CA ILE A 52 4.30 -6.76 -6.77
C ILE A 52 5.24 -7.30 -5.69
N VAL A 53 4.70 -7.65 -4.52
CA VAL A 53 5.54 -8.03 -3.37
C VAL A 53 5.99 -9.49 -3.37
N THR A 54 5.38 -10.36 -4.18
CA THR A 54 5.78 -11.78 -4.29
C THR A 54 6.53 -12.09 -5.57
N GLY A 55 6.48 -11.19 -6.58
CA GLY A 55 7.05 -11.44 -7.90
C GLY A 55 6.36 -12.59 -8.65
N THR A 56 5.13 -12.95 -8.28
CA THR A 56 4.39 -14.07 -8.86
C THR A 56 2.99 -13.66 -9.31
N GLU A 57 2.38 -14.46 -10.17
CA GLU A 57 1.02 -14.23 -10.66
C GLU A 57 -0.06 -14.74 -9.67
N PRO A 58 -1.33 -14.29 -9.79
CA PRO A 58 -2.44 -14.71 -8.92
C PRO A 58 -2.64 -16.22 -8.82
N ASN A 59 -2.39 -16.98 -9.89
CA ASN A 59 -2.47 -18.44 -9.89
C ASN A 59 -1.41 -19.10 -8.97
N GLN A 60 -0.30 -18.43 -8.72
CA GLN A 60 0.79 -18.88 -7.84
C GLN A 60 0.58 -18.37 -6.41
N HIS A 61 0.43 -17.03 -6.23
CA HIS A 61 0.28 -16.47 -4.89
C HIS A 61 -1.12 -16.66 -4.27
N GLY A 62 -2.14 -17.02 -5.05
CA GLY A 62 -3.44 -17.42 -4.54
C GLY A 62 -4.46 -16.29 -4.31
N ILE A 63 -4.04 -15.03 -4.38
CA ILE A 63 -4.94 -13.87 -4.22
C ILE A 63 -5.43 -13.46 -5.61
N SER A 64 -6.64 -13.90 -5.98
CA SER A 64 -7.18 -13.74 -7.33
C SER A 64 -8.23 -12.64 -7.47
N GLY A 65 -8.57 -11.94 -6.37
CA GLY A 65 -9.60 -10.90 -6.38
C GLY A 65 -9.69 -10.20 -5.02
N ASN A 66 -10.68 -9.33 -4.89
CA ASN A 66 -11.06 -8.76 -3.60
C ASN A 66 -12.07 -9.66 -2.84
N PHE A 67 -12.65 -10.64 -3.54
CA PHE A 67 -13.59 -11.63 -3.01
C PHE A 67 -13.25 -13.01 -3.55
N TYR A 68 -13.64 -14.05 -2.81
CA TYR A 68 -13.68 -15.43 -3.28
C TYR A 68 -14.99 -16.09 -2.88
N LEU A 69 -15.39 -17.15 -3.58
CA LEU A 69 -16.51 -17.97 -3.21
C LEU A 69 -16.04 -19.06 -2.24
N ASP A 70 -16.54 -19.02 -1.00
CA ASP A 70 -16.33 -20.13 -0.09
C ASP A 70 -17.14 -21.35 -0.56
N ARG A 71 -16.43 -22.40 -0.98
CA ARG A 71 -17.05 -23.62 -1.50
C ARG A 71 -17.85 -24.41 -0.46
N LYS A 72 -17.63 -24.17 0.83
CA LYS A 72 -18.34 -24.86 1.90
C LYS A 72 -19.68 -24.22 2.18
N THR A 73 -19.74 -22.89 2.17
CA THR A 73 -20.96 -22.13 2.47
C THR A 73 -21.72 -21.70 1.21
N GLY A 74 -21.03 -21.60 0.07
CA GLY A 74 -21.59 -21.05 -1.17
C GLY A 74 -21.68 -19.52 -1.18
N GLU A 75 -21.11 -18.85 -0.16
CA GLU A 75 -21.21 -17.40 0.00
C GLU A 75 -19.95 -16.68 -0.50
N PRO A 76 -20.10 -15.45 -1.03
CA PRO A 76 -18.95 -14.60 -1.36
C PRO A 76 -18.30 -14.06 -0.07
N VAL A 77 -16.99 -14.25 0.06
CA VAL A 77 -16.20 -13.80 1.21
C VAL A 77 -15.18 -12.77 0.75
N VAL A 78 -15.06 -11.66 1.49
CA VAL A 78 -14.02 -10.65 1.24
C VAL A 78 -12.66 -11.27 1.49
N MET A 79 -11.74 -11.11 0.55
CA MET A 79 -10.39 -11.68 0.61
C MET A 79 -9.48 -10.84 1.52
N THR A 80 -9.78 -10.85 2.82
CA THR A 80 -9.01 -10.12 3.85
C THR A 80 -7.99 -11.01 4.54
N GLU A 81 -8.27 -12.31 4.60
CA GLU A 81 -7.46 -13.23 5.40
C GLU A 81 -6.14 -13.56 4.68
N PRO A 82 -5.00 -13.37 5.36
CA PRO A 82 -3.68 -13.65 4.79
C PRO A 82 -3.43 -15.14 4.55
N GLY A 83 -4.22 -16.03 5.15
CA GLY A 83 -4.09 -17.48 5.00
C GLY A 83 -4.22 -17.99 3.56
N LEU A 84 -4.89 -17.24 2.69
CA LEU A 84 -5.03 -17.57 1.27
C LEU A 84 -3.76 -17.28 0.45
N LEU A 85 -2.88 -16.42 0.94
CA LEU A 85 -1.61 -16.11 0.28
C LEU A 85 -0.66 -17.31 0.41
N ARG A 86 -0.25 -17.87 -0.73
CA ARG A 86 0.59 -19.09 -0.82
C ARG A 86 2.06 -18.81 -1.06
N SER A 87 2.38 -17.64 -1.63
CA SER A 87 3.75 -17.20 -1.89
C SER A 87 4.22 -16.28 -0.78
N ARG A 88 5.51 -16.34 -0.43
CA ARG A 88 6.10 -15.36 0.47
C ARG A 88 6.36 -14.04 -0.23
N SER A 89 6.18 -12.96 0.50
CA SER A 89 6.54 -11.64 0.02
C SER A 89 8.03 -11.35 0.26
N VAL A 90 8.59 -10.46 -0.54
CA VAL A 90 9.92 -9.91 -0.32
C VAL A 90 10.04 -9.27 1.06
N MET A 91 8.97 -8.66 1.57
CA MET A 91 8.95 -8.06 2.91
C MET A 91 9.09 -9.11 4.00
N ALA A 92 8.36 -10.22 3.90
CA ALA A 92 8.48 -11.32 4.84
C ALA A 92 9.88 -11.97 4.82
N GLU A 93 10.44 -12.20 3.64
CA GLU A 93 11.78 -12.78 3.52
C GLU A 93 12.86 -11.87 4.10
N PHE A 94 12.84 -10.58 3.77
CA PHE A 94 13.84 -9.63 4.28
C PHE A 94 13.72 -9.44 5.80
N SER A 95 12.51 -9.30 6.35
CA SER A 95 12.33 -9.14 7.80
C SER A 95 12.84 -10.36 8.57
N ARG A 96 12.59 -11.57 8.09
CA ARG A 96 13.08 -12.82 8.71
C ARG A 96 14.61 -12.99 8.65
N HIS A 97 15.26 -12.29 7.73
CA HIS A 97 16.73 -12.24 7.62
C HIS A 97 17.34 -10.99 8.31
N GLY A 98 16.57 -10.32 9.16
CA GLY A 98 17.04 -9.25 10.03
C GLY A 98 16.94 -7.85 9.45
N ALA A 99 16.44 -7.66 8.22
CA ALA A 99 16.17 -6.34 7.69
C ALA A 99 14.96 -5.71 8.39
N LYS A 100 15.01 -4.41 8.65
CA LYS A 100 13.88 -3.63 9.16
C LYS A 100 12.94 -3.29 8.01
N VAL A 101 11.74 -3.81 8.05
CA VAL A 101 10.71 -3.60 7.03
C VAL A 101 9.58 -2.77 7.61
N ALA A 102 9.20 -1.70 6.91
CA ALA A 102 8.02 -0.92 7.24
C ALA A 102 6.99 -1.02 6.12
N SER A 103 5.74 -1.35 6.47
CA SER A 103 4.61 -1.41 5.57
C SER A 103 3.47 -0.57 6.11
N VAL A 104 3.06 0.46 5.37
CA VAL A 104 1.93 1.31 5.73
C VAL A 104 0.91 1.31 4.60
N THR A 105 -0.34 1.03 4.93
CA THR A 105 -1.43 0.99 3.95
C THR A 105 -2.53 1.97 4.32
N ALA A 106 -3.27 2.45 3.34
CA ALA A 106 -4.48 3.21 3.59
C ALA A 106 -5.54 2.33 4.30
N LYS A 107 -5.81 1.12 3.76
CA LYS A 107 -6.85 0.20 4.25
C LYS A 107 -6.26 -1.05 4.89
N ASP A 108 -6.86 -1.50 6.01
CA ASP A 108 -6.36 -2.62 6.82
C ASP A 108 -6.42 -3.99 6.12
N LYS A 109 -7.38 -4.16 5.21
CA LYS A 109 -7.50 -5.39 4.42
C LYS A 109 -6.19 -5.76 3.73
N LEU A 110 -5.53 -4.80 3.08
CA LEU A 110 -4.27 -5.01 2.40
C LEU A 110 -3.11 -5.18 3.38
N ARG A 111 -3.10 -4.43 4.50
CA ARG A 111 -2.08 -4.54 5.54
C ARG A 111 -1.89 -5.98 6.00
N LYS A 112 -2.98 -6.67 6.32
CA LYS A 112 -2.92 -8.08 6.79
C LYS A 112 -2.25 -9.01 5.79
N GLN A 113 -2.50 -8.83 4.50
CA GLN A 113 -1.86 -9.63 3.46
C GLN A 113 -0.38 -9.29 3.29
N LEU A 114 -0.02 -8.01 3.31
CA LEU A 114 1.36 -7.54 3.21
C LEU A 114 2.20 -7.97 4.43
N GLN A 115 1.59 -7.97 5.62
CA GLN A 115 2.25 -8.34 6.88
C GLN A 115 2.48 -9.85 7.02
N LYS A 116 1.80 -10.67 6.22
CA LYS A 116 1.89 -12.12 6.39
C LYS A 116 3.34 -12.60 6.45
N ASP A 117 3.65 -13.36 7.50
CA ASP A 117 4.97 -13.96 7.78
C ASP A 117 6.12 -12.95 7.98
N MET A 118 5.84 -11.63 8.13
CA MET A 118 6.84 -10.65 8.54
C MET A 118 7.26 -10.89 10.00
N ASP A 119 8.55 -10.77 10.26
CA ASP A 119 9.07 -10.71 11.62
C ASP A 119 9.02 -9.26 12.13
N LEU A 120 8.15 -9.01 13.10
CA LEU A 120 8.02 -7.69 13.74
C LEU A 120 8.95 -7.53 14.96
N SER A 121 9.56 -8.62 15.45
CA SER A 121 10.40 -8.58 16.65
C SER A 121 11.75 -7.86 16.42
N ASN A 122 12.16 -7.71 15.17
CA ASN A 122 13.40 -7.06 14.75
C ASN A 122 13.31 -5.53 14.58
N GLY A 123 12.15 -4.93 14.93
CA GLY A 123 11.87 -3.49 14.74
C GLY A 123 11.15 -3.18 13.43
N SER A 124 10.72 -4.18 12.67
CA SER A 124 9.80 -4.01 11.55
C SER A 124 8.43 -3.58 12.04
N VAL A 125 7.68 -2.87 11.18
CA VAL A 125 6.34 -2.37 11.51
C VAL A 125 5.37 -2.59 10.35
N SER A 126 4.10 -2.82 10.67
CA SER A 126 3.04 -2.91 9.67
C SER A 126 1.71 -2.42 10.23
N PHE A 127 1.18 -1.34 9.67
CA PHE A 127 -0.08 -0.75 10.12
C PHE A 127 -0.86 -0.11 8.97
N SER A 128 -2.12 0.23 9.24
CA SER A 128 -2.97 0.96 8.30
C SER A 128 -3.39 2.31 8.87
N ALA A 129 -3.58 3.30 7.99
CA ALA A 129 -4.16 4.58 8.36
C ALA A 129 -5.60 4.41 8.87
N GLN A 130 -6.35 3.46 8.30
CA GLN A 130 -7.74 3.16 8.68
C GLN A 130 -7.91 2.83 10.17
N PHE A 131 -6.97 2.10 10.77
CA PHE A 131 -7.00 1.67 12.18
C PHE A 131 -5.73 2.08 12.93
N ALA A 132 -5.23 3.28 12.62
CA ALA A 132 -4.03 3.81 13.25
C ALA A 132 -4.18 4.00 14.77
N ASP A 133 -5.41 4.23 15.25
CA ASP A 133 -5.80 4.34 16.66
C ASP A 133 -5.81 2.99 17.41
N GLN A 134 -5.79 1.87 16.70
CA GLN A 134 -5.90 0.50 17.27
C GLN A 134 -4.57 -0.27 17.23
N CYS A 135 -3.50 0.38 16.78
CA CYS A 135 -2.20 -0.27 16.64
C CYS A 135 -1.61 -0.66 17.99
N THR A 136 -1.04 -1.87 18.03
CA THR A 136 -0.30 -2.38 19.19
C THR A 136 1.08 -2.86 18.77
N VAL A 137 2.05 -2.80 19.69
CA VAL A 137 3.40 -3.35 19.43
C VAL A 137 3.33 -4.83 19.06
N ALA A 138 2.44 -5.59 19.69
CA ALA A 138 2.33 -7.04 19.44
C ALA A 138 1.83 -7.35 18.02
N GLU A 139 0.86 -6.59 17.50
CA GLU A 139 0.28 -6.86 16.18
C GLU A 139 0.96 -6.06 15.06
N ASN A 140 1.45 -4.85 15.36
CA ASN A 140 1.88 -3.89 14.34
C ASN A 140 3.38 -3.53 14.44
N GLY A 141 4.09 -3.96 15.51
CA GLY A 141 5.46 -3.53 15.79
C GLY A 141 5.57 -2.08 16.29
N ILE A 142 4.43 -1.41 16.45
CA ILE A 142 4.32 -0.01 16.87
C ILE A 142 2.97 0.22 17.54
N ASP A 143 2.91 1.12 18.51
CA ASP A 143 1.70 1.66 19.13
C ASP A 143 1.66 3.19 19.01
N ASN A 144 0.58 3.80 19.54
CA ASN A 144 0.40 5.26 19.57
C ASN A 144 0.65 5.94 18.20
N VAL A 145 0.19 5.31 17.12
CA VAL A 145 0.50 5.73 15.75
C VAL A 145 -0.01 7.14 15.44
N LEU A 146 -1.16 7.56 15.99
CA LEU A 146 -1.68 8.91 15.80
C LEU A 146 -0.72 9.96 16.35
N ASP A 147 -0.22 9.77 17.56
CA ASP A 147 0.77 10.66 18.18
C ASP A 147 2.12 10.60 17.43
N TYR A 148 2.52 9.39 17.02
CA TYR A 148 3.75 9.18 16.24
C TYR A 148 3.74 9.95 14.92
N VAL A 149 2.63 9.92 14.18
CA VAL A 149 2.46 10.65 12.92
C VAL A 149 2.16 12.13 13.18
N GLY A 150 1.55 12.45 14.32
CA GLY A 150 1.15 13.81 14.70
C GLY A 150 -0.10 14.28 13.97
N LYS A 151 -0.97 13.35 13.59
CA LYS A 151 -2.24 13.63 12.88
C LYS A 151 -3.41 12.89 13.51
N PRO A 152 -4.63 13.45 13.42
CA PRO A 152 -5.83 12.73 13.84
C PRO A 152 -6.10 11.53 12.92
N LEU A 153 -6.96 10.62 13.38
CA LEU A 153 -7.44 9.51 12.56
C LEU A 153 -8.16 10.05 11.31
N PRO A 154 -7.69 9.69 10.11
CA PRO A 154 -8.31 10.18 8.88
C PRO A 154 -9.65 9.49 8.61
N ASP A 155 -10.55 10.19 7.91
CA ASP A 155 -11.79 9.58 7.43
C ASP A 155 -11.46 8.57 6.33
N MET A 156 -12.13 7.40 6.35
CA MET A 156 -11.91 6.28 5.43
C MET A 156 -12.15 6.66 3.96
N TYR A 157 -13.03 7.60 3.70
CA TYR A 157 -13.38 8.08 2.36
C TYR A 157 -12.92 9.53 2.15
N SER A 158 -11.63 9.77 2.36
CA SER A 158 -11.01 11.08 2.16
C SER A 158 -9.62 10.94 1.53
N ALA A 159 -9.13 12.03 0.95
CA ALA A 159 -7.74 12.16 0.51
C ALA A 159 -6.75 12.05 1.68
N ASP A 160 -7.17 12.49 2.87
CA ASP A 160 -6.36 12.46 4.09
C ASP A 160 -5.89 11.05 4.46
N LEU A 161 -6.64 10.01 4.05
CA LEU A 161 -6.23 8.62 4.27
C LEU A 161 -4.88 8.31 3.57
N SER A 162 -4.70 8.80 2.34
CA SER A 162 -3.43 8.65 1.59
C SER A 162 -2.35 9.59 2.12
N LEU A 163 -2.70 10.82 2.47
CA LEU A 163 -1.76 11.78 3.06
C LEU A 163 -1.22 11.28 4.40
N PHE A 164 -2.05 10.65 5.23
CA PHE A 164 -1.60 10.02 6.47
C PHE A 164 -0.54 8.93 6.22
N VAL A 165 -0.73 8.10 5.18
CA VAL A 165 0.24 7.07 4.80
C VAL A 165 1.58 7.70 4.40
N LEU A 166 1.56 8.79 3.64
CA LEU A 166 2.78 9.49 3.22
C LEU A 166 3.49 10.13 4.41
N ASP A 167 2.76 10.80 5.31
CA ASP A 167 3.33 11.40 6.52
C ASP A 167 3.93 10.34 7.45
N ALA A 168 3.24 9.22 7.64
CA ALA A 168 3.77 8.07 8.37
C ALA A 168 5.06 7.54 7.73
N GLY A 169 5.10 7.48 6.39
CA GLY A 169 6.29 7.08 5.65
C GLY A 169 7.47 8.00 5.88
N ILE A 170 7.26 9.32 5.89
CA ILE A 170 8.29 10.33 6.18
C ILE A 170 8.83 10.12 7.60
N ARG A 171 7.96 10.01 8.61
CA ARG A 171 8.36 9.77 10.00
C ARG A 171 9.17 8.49 10.16
N LEU A 172 8.74 7.42 9.50
CA LEU A 172 9.46 6.13 9.53
C LEU A 172 10.85 6.24 8.92
N LEU A 173 11.01 6.96 7.80
CA LEU A 173 12.31 7.20 7.16
C LEU A 173 13.24 8.01 8.05
N GLU A 174 12.74 9.05 8.70
CA GLU A 174 13.53 9.93 9.56
C GLU A 174 13.98 9.24 10.85
N GLU A 175 13.06 8.53 11.52
CA GLU A 175 13.28 8.06 12.89
C GLU A 175 13.67 6.58 12.97
N ARG A 176 13.06 5.69 12.17
CA ARG A 176 13.30 4.24 12.23
C ARG A 176 14.24 3.73 11.15
N ARG A 177 14.35 4.46 10.03
CA ARG A 177 15.24 4.15 8.89
C ARG A 177 15.14 2.71 8.45
N PRO A 178 13.94 2.26 7.98
CA PRO A 178 13.77 0.90 7.52
C PRO A 178 14.61 0.62 6.27
N ASP A 179 15.07 -0.61 6.12
CA ASP A 179 15.78 -1.09 4.92
C ASP A 179 14.81 -1.17 3.72
N ILE A 180 13.55 -1.53 4.01
CA ILE A 180 12.46 -1.55 3.03
C ILE A 180 11.28 -0.77 3.59
N LEU A 181 10.78 0.21 2.84
CA LEU A 181 9.55 0.93 3.11
C LEU A 181 8.56 0.68 1.98
N TYR A 182 7.37 0.19 2.31
CA TYR A 182 6.25 0.00 1.37
C TYR A 182 5.04 0.82 1.81
N LEU A 183 4.63 1.77 0.98
CA LEU A 183 3.48 2.64 1.19
C LEU A 183 2.41 2.30 0.15
N SER A 184 1.19 2.01 0.58
CA SER A 184 0.07 1.77 -0.33
C SER A 184 -1.04 2.76 -0.06
N LEU A 185 -1.28 3.62 -1.04
CA LEU A 185 -2.30 4.66 -1.01
C LEU A 185 -3.67 4.09 -1.40
N THR A 186 -4.73 4.88 -1.21
CA THR A 186 -6.08 4.55 -1.70
C THR A 186 -6.34 5.16 -3.07
N ASP A 187 -7.30 4.63 -3.77
CA ASP A 187 -7.81 5.10 -5.07
C ASP A 187 -8.91 6.17 -4.95
N PHE A 188 -9.07 6.79 -3.78
CA PHE A 188 -10.21 7.67 -3.49
C PHE A 188 -10.36 8.81 -4.50
N ILE A 189 -9.27 9.52 -4.78
CA ILE A 189 -9.28 10.63 -5.74
C ILE A 189 -9.47 10.10 -7.17
N GLN A 190 -8.71 9.09 -7.57
CA GLN A 190 -8.75 8.52 -8.91
C GLN A 190 -10.10 7.86 -9.24
N HIS A 191 -10.83 7.38 -8.24
CA HIS A 191 -12.17 6.84 -8.41
C HIS A 191 -13.22 7.93 -8.63
N ALA A 192 -13.07 9.08 -7.99
CA ALA A 192 -14.06 10.16 -7.97
C ALA A 192 -13.80 11.25 -9.02
N HIS A 193 -12.54 11.48 -9.40
CA HIS A 193 -12.13 12.63 -10.20
C HIS A 193 -11.24 12.20 -11.38
N ALA A 194 -11.60 12.67 -12.58
CA ALA A 194 -10.81 12.41 -13.79
C ALA A 194 -9.51 13.23 -13.80
N PRO A 195 -8.48 12.81 -14.60
CA PRO A 195 -7.30 13.64 -14.83
C PRO A 195 -7.67 15.03 -15.32
N GLY A 196 -7.10 16.06 -14.69
CA GLY A 196 -7.41 17.48 -14.98
C GLY A 196 -8.63 18.04 -14.25
N ALA A 197 -9.30 17.25 -13.40
CA ALA A 197 -10.25 17.81 -12.45
C ALA A 197 -9.47 18.54 -11.33
N PRO A 198 -9.97 19.69 -10.83
CA PRO A 198 -9.27 20.47 -9.80
C PRO A 198 -8.89 19.62 -8.57
N GLU A 199 -9.75 18.74 -8.11
CA GLU A 199 -9.53 17.89 -6.96
C GLU A 199 -8.43 16.83 -7.22
N ALA A 200 -8.25 16.40 -8.47
CA ALA A 200 -7.17 15.49 -8.85
C ALA A 200 -5.84 16.21 -9.01
N ASP A 201 -5.87 17.46 -9.48
CA ASP A 201 -4.68 18.30 -9.67
C ASP A 201 -4.13 18.81 -8.33
N ASP A 202 -5.03 19.07 -7.35
CA ASP A 202 -4.66 19.52 -6.00
C ASP A 202 -4.07 18.38 -5.13
N PHE A 203 -4.43 17.12 -5.41
CA PHE A 203 -3.94 15.94 -4.68
C PHE A 203 -2.57 15.48 -5.16
#